data_694a59ca8a50083df21c8583303b8e49
#
_entry.id   694a59ca8a50083df21c8583303b8e49
#
_cell.length_a   1.000
_cell.length_b   1.000
_cell.length_c   1.000
_cell.angle_alpha   90.00
_cell.angle_beta   90.00
_cell.angle_gamma   90.00
#
_symmetry.space_group_name_H-M   'P 1'
#
loop_
_entity.id
_entity.type
_entity.pdbx_description
1 polymer ?
#
loop_
_entity_poly.entity_id
_entity_poly.type
_entity_poly.pdbx_seq_one_letter_code
_entity_poly.pdbx_strand_id
1 'polypeptide(L)'
;MNEKLKFRLPTAEDAAEYISYRQAFLDAGSSMDGTGPMRRTPDPMEWLAINAQYADPATVPEGKVQSTQFVCERVSDGRIVGMLQVRLALNDYLLHYGGHIGYSVRPDERRRGYASWMLAQGLDYCRSMGLRKVLITCLDTNEASRRTILHAGGVYESTEHEPNEDENLERYWITLKGE
;
A
#
# COMPACT_ATOMS: atom_id res chain seq x y z
N MET A 1 15.53 13.81 3.43
CA MET A 1 15.93 12.42 3.12
C MET A 1 16.98 12.48 2.03
N ASN A 2 18.21 11.99 2.30
CA ASN A 2 19.33 12.03 1.32
C ASN A 2 19.48 10.70 0.55
N GLU A 3 18.65 9.72 0.83
CA GLU A 3 18.72 8.40 0.17
C GLU A 3 17.95 8.44 -1.15
N LYS A 4 18.58 7.90 -2.19
CA LYS A 4 17.93 7.75 -3.51
C LYS A 4 17.02 6.53 -3.46
N LEU A 5 15.74 6.76 -3.69
CA LEU A 5 14.70 5.72 -3.74
C LEU A 5 14.20 5.54 -5.17
N LYS A 6 13.70 4.36 -5.45
CA LYS A 6 13.08 3.99 -6.71
C LYS A 6 11.71 3.38 -6.43
N PHE A 7 10.67 3.99 -7.00
CA PHE A 7 9.31 3.47 -6.94
C PHE A 7 9.00 2.78 -8.26
N ARG A 8 8.77 1.48 -8.21
CA ARG A 8 8.63 0.66 -9.41
C ARG A 8 7.72 -0.53 -9.21
N LEU A 9 7.34 -1.16 -10.31
CA LEU A 9 6.65 -2.45 -10.27
C LEU A 9 7.60 -3.54 -9.74
N PRO A 10 7.04 -4.58 -9.08
CA PRO A 10 7.82 -5.73 -8.64
C PRO A 10 8.27 -6.57 -9.85
N THR A 11 9.44 -7.21 -9.72
CA THR A 11 10.00 -8.11 -10.73
C THR A 11 10.44 -9.44 -10.10
N ALA A 12 10.61 -10.48 -10.92
CA ALA A 12 11.08 -11.79 -10.47
C ALA A 12 12.50 -11.77 -9.89
N GLU A 13 13.31 -10.79 -10.30
CA GLU A 13 14.69 -10.63 -9.83
C GLU A 13 14.76 -10.32 -8.33
N ASP A 14 13.68 -9.75 -7.77
CA ASP A 14 13.59 -9.38 -6.36
C ASP A 14 13.05 -10.51 -5.45
N ALA A 15 12.93 -11.74 -5.92
CA ALA A 15 12.28 -12.82 -5.19
C ALA A 15 12.84 -13.02 -3.76
N ALA A 16 14.16 -12.94 -3.61
CA ALA A 16 14.82 -13.04 -2.31
C ALA A 16 14.45 -11.88 -1.36
N GLU A 17 14.30 -10.66 -1.91
CA GLU A 17 13.88 -9.49 -1.15
C GLU A 17 12.42 -9.60 -0.69
N TYR A 18 11.51 -10.20 -1.48
CA TYR A 18 10.12 -10.44 -1.05
C TYR A 18 10.02 -11.43 0.09
N ILE A 19 10.81 -12.51 0.05
CA ILE A 19 10.91 -13.49 1.15
C ILE A 19 11.41 -12.78 2.42
N SER A 20 12.48 -12.02 2.30
CA SER A 20 13.08 -11.26 3.41
C SER A 20 12.12 -10.20 3.96
N TYR A 21 11.40 -9.48 3.08
CA TYR A 21 10.40 -8.48 3.45
C TYR A 21 9.27 -9.10 4.27
N ARG A 22 8.67 -10.18 3.73
CA ARG A 22 7.61 -10.92 4.41
C ARG A 22 8.05 -11.42 5.78
N GLN A 23 9.25 -12.03 5.87
CA GLN A 23 9.77 -12.57 7.13
C GLN A 23 9.95 -11.48 8.18
N ALA A 24 10.47 -10.32 7.81
CA ALA A 24 10.63 -9.19 8.74
C ALA A 24 9.31 -8.75 9.40
N PHE A 25 8.19 -8.81 8.66
CA PHE A 25 6.86 -8.50 9.22
C PHE A 25 6.31 -9.60 10.10
N LEU A 26 6.55 -10.87 9.76
CA LEU A 26 6.16 -12.01 10.59
C LEU A 26 6.90 -11.98 11.92
N ASP A 27 8.20 -11.77 11.90
CA ASP A 27 9.04 -11.69 13.10
C ASP A 27 8.64 -10.53 14.01
N ALA A 28 8.23 -9.41 13.43
CA ALA A 28 7.77 -8.23 14.16
C ALA A 28 6.31 -8.32 14.62
N GLY A 29 5.55 -9.35 14.24
CA GLY A 29 4.11 -9.45 14.49
C GLY A 29 3.30 -8.27 13.92
N SER A 30 3.79 -7.66 12.82
CA SER A 30 3.20 -6.45 12.25
C SER A 30 2.30 -6.76 11.05
N SER A 31 1.30 -5.91 10.78
CA SER A 31 0.48 -5.99 9.57
C SER A 31 1.31 -5.70 8.33
N MET A 32 0.95 -6.33 7.20
CA MET A 32 1.59 -6.15 5.89
C MET A 32 0.68 -5.38 4.94
N ASP A 33 0.23 -4.19 5.32
CA ASP A 33 -0.67 -3.40 4.49
C ASP A 33 0.00 -3.02 3.17
N GLY A 34 -0.78 -2.98 2.09
CA GLY A 34 -0.27 -2.60 0.78
C GLY A 34 0.65 -3.63 0.10
N THR A 35 0.59 -4.88 0.52
CA THR A 35 1.37 -5.99 -0.08
C THR A 35 0.49 -7.02 -0.79
N GLY A 36 -0.81 -6.74 -0.96
CA GLY A 36 -1.76 -7.71 -1.47
C GLY A 36 -1.77 -8.99 -0.62
N PRO A 37 -1.74 -10.18 -1.23
CA PRO A 37 -1.85 -11.44 -0.49
C PRO A 37 -0.55 -11.94 0.15
N MET A 38 0.54 -11.16 0.20
CA MET A 38 1.90 -11.60 0.59
C MET A 38 1.95 -12.38 1.90
N ARG A 39 1.15 -11.99 2.92
CA ARG A 39 1.12 -12.71 4.21
C ARG A 39 0.76 -14.18 4.05
N ARG A 40 -0.18 -14.49 3.14
CA ARG A 40 -0.73 -15.85 2.90
C ARG A 40 -0.09 -16.55 1.71
N THR A 41 0.76 -15.85 0.96
CA THR A 41 1.43 -16.36 -0.24
C THR A 41 2.94 -16.31 -0.03
N PRO A 42 3.55 -17.36 0.54
CA PRO A 42 4.98 -17.38 0.84
C PRO A 42 5.86 -17.51 -0.41
N ASP A 43 5.33 -18.06 -1.50
CA ASP A 43 6.06 -18.16 -2.77
C ASP A 43 6.04 -16.79 -3.48
N PRO A 44 7.21 -16.17 -3.72
CA PRO A 44 7.29 -14.88 -4.38
C PRO A 44 6.81 -14.92 -5.84
N MET A 45 6.94 -16.05 -6.54
CA MET A 45 6.48 -16.17 -7.93
C MET A 45 4.97 -16.26 -8.01
N GLU A 46 4.33 -16.98 -7.09
CA GLU A 46 2.87 -17.00 -6.95
C GLU A 46 2.34 -15.60 -6.59
N TRP A 47 2.98 -14.91 -5.65
CA TRP A 47 2.62 -13.55 -5.28
C TRP A 47 2.71 -12.58 -6.48
N LEU A 48 3.75 -12.67 -7.29
CA LEU A 48 3.90 -11.87 -8.51
C LEU A 48 2.79 -12.19 -9.52
N ALA A 49 2.47 -13.46 -9.74
CA ALA A 49 1.42 -13.88 -10.65
C ALA A 49 0.04 -13.32 -10.23
N ILE A 50 -0.27 -13.38 -8.94
CA ILE A 50 -1.52 -12.82 -8.40
C ILE A 50 -1.55 -11.30 -8.62
N ASN A 51 -0.49 -10.56 -8.33
CA ASN A 51 -0.45 -9.11 -8.54
C ASN A 51 -0.55 -8.75 -10.03
N ALA A 52 0.05 -9.53 -10.94
CA ALA A 52 -0.11 -9.35 -12.37
C ALA A 52 -1.56 -9.55 -12.82
N GLN A 53 -2.25 -10.57 -12.29
CA GLN A 53 -3.67 -10.81 -12.55
C GLN A 53 -4.54 -9.62 -12.12
N TYR A 54 -4.27 -9.00 -10.97
CA TYR A 54 -5.01 -7.84 -10.49
C TYR A 54 -4.67 -6.54 -11.23
N ALA A 55 -3.51 -6.46 -11.84
CA ALA A 55 -3.10 -5.27 -12.61
C ALA A 55 -3.78 -5.20 -13.98
N ASP A 56 -4.16 -6.32 -14.57
CA ASP A 56 -4.82 -6.39 -15.87
C ASP A 56 -6.34 -6.40 -15.70
N PRO A 57 -7.07 -5.39 -16.23
CA PRO A 57 -8.53 -5.32 -16.12
C PRO A 57 -9.25 -6.52 -16.74
N ALA A 58 -8.60 -7.23 -17.69
CA ALA A 58 -9.19 -8.41 -18.33
C ALA A 58 -9.14 -9.67 -17.44
N THR A 59 -8.30 -9.69 -16.41
CA THR A 59 -8.07 -10.86 -15.55
C THR A 59 -8.40 -10.64 -14.08
N VAL A 60 -8.82 -9.43 -13.70
CA VAL A 60 -9.27 -9.15 -12.32
C VAL A 60 -10.38 -10.12 -11.92
N PRO A 61 -10.27 -10.83 -10.79
CA PRO A 61 -11.31 -11.73 -10.33
C PRO A 61 -12.66 -11.02 -10.08
N GLU A 62 -13.75 -11.74 -10.31
CA GLU A 62 -15.10 -11.22 -10.03
C GLU A 62 -15.23 -10.70 -8.59
N GLY A 63 -15.90 -9.56 -8.41
CA GLY A 63 -16.07 -8.89 -7.11
C GLY A 63 -14.82 -8.20 -6.56
N LYS A 64 -13.69 -8.27 -7.28
CA LYS A 64 -12.45 -7.56 -6.96
C LYS A 64 -12.30 -6.32 -7.83
N VAL A 65 -11.34 -5.47 -7.47
CA VAL A 65 -11.03 -4.27 -8.23
C VAL A 65 -9.61 -4.33 -8.80
N GLN A 66 -9.42 -3.65 -9.92
CA GLN A 66 -8.10 -3.53 -10.50
C GLN A 66 -7.15 -2.84 -9.52
N SER A 67 -5.95 -3.39 -9.35
CA SER A 67 -4.95 -2.83 -8.46
C SER A 67 -3.54 -2.99 -8.99
N THR A 68 -2.68 -2.03 -8.67
CA THR A 68 -1.27 -2.04 -9.05
C THR A 68 -0.41 -2.12 -7.80
N GLN A 69 0.49 -3.09 -7.77
CA GLN A 69 1.48 -3.26 -6.71
C GLN A 69 2.76 -2.51 -7.05
N PHE A 70 3.29 -1.76 -6.10
CA PHE A 70 4.58 -1.08 -6.19
C PHE A 70 5.51 -1.53 -5.07
N VAL A 71 6.80 -1.46 -5.35
CA VAL A 71 7.87 -1.63 -4.38
C VAL A 71 8.70 -0.35 -4.30
N CYS A 72 9.18 -0.05 -3.11
CA CYS A 72 10.13 1.03 -2.85
C CYS A 72 11.51 0.43 -2.60
N GLU A 73 12.40 0.59 -3.57
CA GLU A 73 13.78 0.14 -3.52
C GLU A 73 14.70 1.25 -3.05
N ARG A 74 15.57 0.98 -2.10
CA ARG A 74 16.71 1.83 -1.78
C ARG A 74 17.84 1.53 -2.75
N VAL A 75 18.23 2.54 -3.56
CA VAL A 75 19.16 2.34 -4.68
C VAL A 75 20.57 1.95 -4.24
N SER A 76 20.99 2.36 -3.04
CA SER A 76 22.36 2.12 -2.56
C SER A 76 22.71 0.64 -2.33
N ASP A 77 21.71 -0.18 -2.03
CA ASP A 77 21.87 -1.59 -1.68
C ASP A 77 20.83 -2.52 -2.32
N GLY A 78 19.92 -1.99 -3.13
CA GLY A 78 18.86 -2.75 -3.79
C GLY A 78 17.76 -3.26 -2.86
N ARG A 79 17.77 -2.87 -1.59
CA ARG A 79 16.84 -3.37 -0.58
C ARG A 79 15.42 -2.82 -0.80
N ILE A 80 14.43 -3.70 -0.74
CA ILE A 80 13.02 -3.30 -0.70
C ILE A 80 12.68 -2.83 0.71
N VAL A 81 12.52 -1.52 0.88
CA VAL A 81 12.27 -0.88 2.18
C VAL A 81 10.78 -0.63 2.46
N GLY A 82 9.95 -0.68 1.43
CA GLY A 82 8.52 -0.51 1.56
C GLY A 82 7.75 -1.03 0.35
N MET A 83 6.44 -1.20 0.54
CA MET A 83 5.51 -1.58 -0.53
C MET A 83 4.25 -0.74 -0.45
N LEU A 84 3.63 -0.51 -1.61
CA LEU A 84 2.38 0.23 -1.74
C LEU A 84 1.53 -0.39 -2.84
N GLN A 85 0.23 -0.58 -2.55
CA GLN A 85 -0.75 -1.04 -3.53
C GLN A 85 -1.78 0.06 -3.78
N VAL A 86 -2.05 0.34 -5.05
CA VAL A 86 -3.12 1.25 -5.48
C VAL A 86 -4.26 0.42 -6.05
N ARG A 87 -5.47 0.69 -5.59
CA ARG A 87 -6.74 0.15 -6.08
C ARG A 87 -7.45 1.25 -6.86
N LEU A 88 -7.77 0.99 -8.12
CA LEU A 88 -8.29 2.03 -9.03
C LEU A 88 -9.80 2.28 -8.88
N ALA A 89 -10.49 1.43 -8.11
CA ALA A 89 -11.89 1.57 -7.77
C ALA A 89 -12.14 1.12 -6.34
N LEU A 90 -13.31 1.41 -5.81
CA LEU A 90 -13.75 0.94 -4.49
C LEU A 90 -14.98 0.04 -4.68
N ASN A 91 -14.89 -1.21 -4.23
CA ASN A 91 -16.09 -2.01 -3.93
C ASN A 91 -16.58 -1.69 -2.50
N ASP A 92 -17.66 -2.30 -2.06
CA ASP A 92 -18.26 -1.99 -0.75
C ASP A 92 -17.26 -2.15 0.41
N TYR A 93 -16.47 -3.23 0.41
CA TYR A 93 -15.46 -3.45 1.45
C TYR A 93 -14.36 -2.37 1.45
N LEU A 94 -13.86 -2.02 0.27
CA LEU A 94 -12.80 -1.02 0.14
C LEU A 94 -13.31 0.39 0.46
N LEU A 95 -14.58 0.67 0.14
CA LEU A 95 -15.19 1.96 0.46
C LEU A 95 -15.28 2.18 1.98
N HIS A 96 -15.56 1.13 2.74
CA HIS A 96 -15.69 1.22 4.19
C HIS A 96 -14.37 1.03 4.93
N TYR A 97 -13.55 0.05 4.51
CA TYR A 97 -12.44 -0.42 5.33
C TYR A 97 -11.05 -0.36 4.65
N GLY A 98 -10.96 -0.58 3.33
CA GLY A 98 -9.68 -0.76 2.66
C GLY A 98 -9.08 0.46 1.98
N GLY A 99 -9.93 1.35 1.45
CA GLY A 99 -9.51 2.52 0.67
C GLY A 99 -8.82 2.20 -0.66
N HIS A 100 -8.34 3.24 -1.33
CA HIS A 100 -7.61 3.13 -2.60
C HIS A 100 -6.14 2.75 -2.41
N ILE A 101 -5.50 3.16 -1.31
CA ILE A 101 -4.08 2.95 -1.09
C ILE A 101 -3.85 2.24 0.24
N GLY A 102 -3.14 1.12 0.17
CA GLY A 102 -2.50 0.49 1.32
C GLY A 102 -0.98 0.57 1.18
N TYR A 103 -0.27 0.73 2.27
CA TYR A 103 1.19 0.78 2.28
C TYR A 103 1.78 0.26 3.58
N SER A 104 3.01 -0.23 3.49
CA SER A 104 3.81 -0.61 4.65
C SER A 104 5.28 -0.30 4.44
N VAL A 105 5.98 -0.05 5.53
CA VAL A 105 7.43 0.09 5.57
C VAL A 105 7.99 -1.05 6.39
N ARG A 106 9.02 -1.70 5.86
CA ARG A 106 9.74 -2.78 6.54
C ARG A 106 10.03 -2.38 7.99
N PRO A 107 9.75 -3.24 8.99
CA PRO A 107 9.81 -2.85 10.39
C PRO A 107 11.15 -2.25 10.84
N ASP A 108 12.26 -2.80 10.37
CA ASP A 108 13.63 -2.35 10.68
C ASP A 108 14.07 -1.10 9.88
N GLU A 109 13.23 -0.63 8.95
CA GLU A 109 13.49 0.55 8.10
C GLU A 109 12.52 1.72 8.39
N ARG A 110 11.70 1.61 9.43
CA ARG A 110 10.71 2.64 9.80
C ARG A 110 11.36 3.93 10.30
N ARG A 111 10.57 5.03 10.34
CA ARG A 111 10.94 6.35 10.85
C ARG A 111 12.04 7.07 10.03
N ARG A 112 12.18 6.70 8.76
CA ARG A 112 13.10 7.34 7.80
C ARG A 112 12.39 8.15 6.71
N GLY A 113 11.07 8.33 6.82
CA GLY A 113 10.27 9.11 5.86
C GLY A 113 9.80 8.32 4.62
N TYR A 114 10.08 7.03 4.54
CA TYR A 114 9.73 6.21 3.36
C TYR A 114 8.21 6.14 3.10
N ALA A 115 7.39 6.04 4.16
CA ALA A 115 5.93 6.01 4.02
C ALA A 115 5.40 7.28 3.33
N SER A 116 5.83 8.46 3.78
CA SER A 116 5.41 9.73 3.20
C SER A 116 5.88 9.89 1.76
N TRP A 117 7.10 9.44 1.46
CA TRP A 117 7.64 9.47 0.10
C TRP A 117 6.86 8.54 -0.83
N MET A 118 6.60 7.29 -0.41
CA MET A 118 5.82 6.32 -1.19
C MET A 118 4.39 6.80 -1.41
N LEU A 119 3.76 7.36 -0.37
CA LEU A 119 2.39 7.88 -0.49
C LEU A 119 2.31 8.99 -1.53
N ALA A 120 3.28 9.91 -1.57
CA ALA A 120 3.35 10.94 -2.60
C ALA A 120 3.40 10.33 -4.01
N GLN A 121 4.27 9.32 -4.24
CA GLN A 121 4.35 8.61 -5.52
C GLN A 121 3.03 7.88 -5.86
N GLY A 122 2.40 7.23 -4.89
CA GLY A 122 1.10 6.57 -5.06
C GLY A 122 -0.02 7.55 -5.45
N LEU A 123 -0.05 8.75 -4.85
CA LEU A 123 -1.00 9.80 -5.18
C LEU A 123 -0.77 10.35 -6.60
N ASP A 124 0.49 10.52 -7.01
CA ASP A 124 0.83 10.92 -8.38
C ASP A 124 0.39 9.86 -9.40
N TYR A 125 0.58 8.58 -9.08
CA TYR A 125 0.06 7.49 -9.90
C TYR A 125 -1.48 7.53 -9.97
N CYS A 126 -2.19 7.69 -8.85
CA CYS A 126 -3.66 7.83 -8.84
C CYS A 126 -4.12 8.98 -9.73
N ARG A 127 -3.42 10.13 -9.68
CA ARG A 127 -3.71 11.29 -10.54
C ARG A 127 -3.52 10.95 -12.02
N SER A 128 -2.44 10.28 -12.39
CA SER A 128 -2.16 9.85 -13.77
C SER A 128 -3.21 8.88 -14.30
N MET A 129 -3.83 8.11 -13.41
CA MET A 129 -4.93 7.18 -13.72
C MET A 129 -6.32 7.86 -13.73
N GLY A 130 -6.39 9.18 -13.54
CA GLY A 130 -7.61 9.97 -13.62
C GLY A 130 -8.44 10.04 -12.34
N LEU A 131 -7.95 9.54 -11.21
CA LEU A 131 -8.62 9.70 -9.94
C LEU A 131 -8.54 11.17 -9.47
N ARG A 132 -9.67 11.69 -8.97
CA ARG A 132 -9.74 13.06 -8.41
C ARG A 132 -9.70 13.09 -6.90
N LYS A 133 -10.06 11.98 -6.28
CA LYS A 133 -10.04 11.79 -4.82
C LYS A 133 -9.52 10.40 -4.49
N VAL A 134 -8.80 10.28 -3.41
CA VAL A 134 -8.25 9.03 -2.90
C VAL A 134 -8.69 8.86 -1.45
N LEU A 135 -9.34 7.73 -1.15
CA LEU A 135 -9.65 7.31 0.21
C LEU A 135 -8.47 6.49 0.74
N ILE A 136 -8.00 6.83 1.93
CA ILE A 136 -7.03 6.03 2.69
C ILE A 136 -7.58 5.78 4.08
N THR A 137 -7.44 4.55 4.54
CA THR A 137 -7.85 4.15 5.88
C THR A 137 -6.65 3.75 6.72
N CYS A 138 -6.75 3.92 8.02
CA CYS A 138 -5.78 3.36 8.96
C CYS A 138 -6.49 3.00 10.27
N LEU A 139 -5.90 2.06 11.02
CA LEU A 139 -6.37 1.76 12.38
C LEU A 139 -6.36 3.03 13.24
N ASP A 140 -7.37 3.21 14.09
CA ASP A 140 -7.45 4.32 15.03
C ASP A 140 -6.28 4.36 16.01
N THR A 141 -5.63 3.23 16.22
CA THR A 141 -4.41 3.06 17.02
C THR A 141 -3.12 3.33 16.25
N ASN A 142 -3.16 3.43 14.90
CA ASN A 142 -1.98 3.60 14.05
C ASN A 142 -1.63 5.09 13.83
N GLU A 143 -1.11 5.73 14.88
CA GLU A 143 -0.71 7.13 14.86
C GLU A 143 0.31 7.46 13.75
N ALA A 144 1.20 6.54 13.42
CA ALA A 144 2.21 6.75 12.36
C ALA A 144 1.56 6.88 10.98
N SER A 145 0.58 6.02 10.67
CA SER A 145 -0.18 6.09 9.42
C SER A 145 -1.05 7.34 9.38
N ARG A 146 -1.77 7.65 10.48
CA ARG A 146 -2.57 8.87 10.61
C ARG A 146 -1.77 10.13 10.27
N ARG A 147 -0.58 10.30 10.87
CA ARG A 147 0.30 11.45 10.59
C ARG A 147 0.75 11.50 9.13
N THR A 148 1.08 10.36 8.56
CA THR A 148 1.48 10.27 7.15
C THR A 148 0.35 10.72 6.23
N ILE A 149 -0.88 10.26 6.48
CA ILE A 149 -2.08 10.62 5.70
C ILE A 149 -2.42 12.10 5.85
N LEU A 150 -2.42 12.63 7.07
CA LEU A 150 -2.68 14.06 7.34
C LEU A 150 -1.64 14.96 6.68
N HIS A 151 -0.35 14.57 6.73
CA HIS A 151 0.73 15.32 6.06
C HIS A 151 0.58 15.32 4.54
N ALA A 152 0.00 14.29 3.95
CA ALA A 152 -0.32 14.22 2.52
C ALA A 152 -1.60 14.98 2.12
N GLY A 153 -2.25 15.68 3.06
CA GLY A 153 -3.47 16.45 2.81
C GLY A 153 -4.76 15.67 3.04
N GLY A 154 -4.70 14.58 3.78
CA GLY A 154 -5.87 13.80 4.17
C GLY A 154 -6.81 14.59 5.08
N VAL A 155 -8.10 14.56 4.76
CA VAL A 155 -9.17 15.14 5.57
C VAL A 155 -9.98 14.00 6.17
N TYR A 156 -10.07 13.99 7.49
CA TYR A 156 -10.85 12.99 8.24
C TYR A 156 -12.33 13.07 7.84
N GLU A 157 -12.94 11.92 7.63
CA GLU A 157 -14.37 11.78 7.33
C GLU A 157 -15.10 11.10 8.47
N SER A 158 -14.68 9.88 8.83
CA SER A 158 -15.38 9.05 9.82
C SER A 158 -14.45 7.97 10.37
N THR A 159 -14.89 7.31 11.44
CA THR A 159 -14.33 6.05 11.92
C THR A 159 -15.38 4.97 11.77
N GLU A 160 -15.02 3.85 11.15
CA GLU A 160 -15.91 2.71 10.96
C GLU A 160 -15.33 1.46 11.62
N HIS A 161 -16.23 0.67 12.21
CA HIS A 161 -15.88 -0.60 12.84
C HIS A 161 -15.91 -1.73 11.81
N GLU A 162 -14.78 -2.41 11.62
CA GLU A 162 -14.66 -3.60 10.77
C GLU A 162 -14.95 -4.85 11.62
N PRO A 163 -16.10 -5.53 11.39
CA PRO A 163 -16.58 -6.55 12.32
C PRO A 163 -15.83 -7.88 12.28
N ASN A 164 -15.10 -8.19 11.18
CA ASN A 164 -14.39 -9.47 11.05
C ASN A 164 -13.06 -9.47 11.80
N GLU A 165 -12.40 -8.33 11.85
CA GLU A 165 -11.11 -8.15 12.54
C GLU A 165 -11.29 -7.48 13.92
N ASP A 166 -12.52 -7.03 14.25
CA ASP A 166 -12.86 -6.28 15.47
C ASP A 166 -11.99 -5.03 15.66
N GLU A 167 -11.80 -4.28 14.58
CA GLU A 167 -10.91 -3.12 14.52
C GLU A 167 -11.67 -1.85 14.10
N ASN A 168 -11.23 -0.70 14.59
CA ASN A 168 -11.76 0.60 14.16
C ASN A 168 -10.81 1.23 13.14
N LEU A 169 -11.36 1.65 12.02
CA LEU A 169 -10.63 2.25 10.92
C LEU A 169 -11.06 3.71 10.72
N GLU A 170 -10.12 4.62 10.84
CA GLU A 170 -10.29 6.02 10.46
C GLU A 170 -10.19 6.16 8.96
N ARG A 171 -11.09 6.95 8.36
CA ARG A 171 -11.21 7.18 6.93
C ARG A 171 -10.86 8.62 6.60
N TYR A 172 -9.97 8.79 5.62
CA TYR A 172 -9.45 10.09 5.19
C TYR A 172 -9.53 10.23 3.68
N TRP A 173 -10.04 11.37 3.21
CA TRP A 173 -10.04 11.69 1.79
C TRP A 173 -8.94 12.68 1.45
N ILE A 174 -8.19 12.38 0.39
CA ILE A 174 -7.22 13.28 -0.22
C ILE A 174 -7.78 13.73 -1.57
N THR A 175 -7.95 15.03 -1.76
CA THR A 175 -8.33 15.60 -3.06
C THR A 175 -7.08 15.79 -3.90
N LEU A 176 -7.05 15.17 -5.08
CA LEU A 176 -5.97 15.32 -6.04
C LEU A 176 -6.26 16.57 -6.88
N LYS A 177 -5.44 17.62 -6.74
CA LYS A 177 -5.56 18.82 -7.60
C LYS A 177 -5.16 18.41 -9.01
N GLY A 178 -5.98 18.80 -10.02
CA GLY A 178 -5.59 18.75 -11.41
C GLY A 178 -4.43 19.72 -11.67
N GLU A 179 -3.60 19.41 -12.67
CA GLU A 179 -2.68 20.40 -13.23
C GLU A 179 -3.43 21.53 -13.89
#